data_252dd4c0c515c9c19f0877c9b6b72407
#
_entry.id   252dd4c0c515c9c19f0877c9b6b72407
#
_cell.length_a   1.000
_cell.length_b   1.000
_cell.length_c   1.000
_cell.angle_alpha   90.00
_cell.angle_beta   90.00
_cell.angle_gamma   90.00
#
_symmetry.space_group_name_H-M   'P 1'
#
loop_
_entity.id
_entity.type
_entity.pdbx_description
1 polymer ?
#
loop_
_entity_poly.entity_id
_entity_poly.type
_entity_poly.pdbx_seq_one_letter_code
_entity_poly.pdbx_strand_id
1 'polypeptide(L)'
;MAKILVFNNDTDRMETYYRGENEAMPYITNNTLRVREFRGSSRSNILWTTKRTMQSWNSQRYIFGSPIPVGFAFKRPYEGGHGNLSQHYAGVAFDVGQTLPNNRRLQLWNSANNSGIWAYVEPISLTPTWVHFDKRFGKPSCSTGGYPIVRRGSVSNYVCIAQDDLNTLGFSTGGLDRSFWFSYAKCSY
;
A
#
# COMPACT_ATOMS: atom_id res chain seq x y z
N MET A 1 1.31 -6.44 -17.90
CA MET A 1 1.59 -5.03 -17.59
C MET A 1 0.56 -4.56 -16.57
N ALA A 2 0.98 -3.90 -15.49
CA ALA A 2 0.10 -3.34 -14.47
C ALA A 2 -0.12 -1.85 -14.69
N LYS A 3 -1.34 -1.36 -14.44
CA LYS A 3 -1.65 0.04 -14.23
C LYS A 3 -1.41 0.36 -12.75
N ILE A 4 -0.58 1.35 -12.45
CA ILE A 4 -0.22 1.71 -11.07
C ILE A 4 -0.63 3.16 -10.82
N LEU A 5 -1.49 3.35 -9.83
CA LEU A 5 -1.97 4.65 -9.39
C LEU A 5 -1.13 5.07 -8.17
N VAL A 6 -0.45 6.18 -8.25
CA VAL A 6 0.37 6.68 -7.15
C VAL A 6 -0.13 8.04 -6.70
N PHE A 7 -0.57 8.13 -5.45
CA PHE A 7 -0.88 9.42 -4.85
C PHE A 7 0.43 10.16 -4.52
N ASN A 8 0.65 11.27 -5.21
CA ASN A 8 1.79 12.14 -4.96
C ASN A 8 1.45 13.12 -3.84
N ASN A 9 1.96 12.85 -2.65
CA ASN A 9 1.71 13.64 -1.44
C ASN A 9 2.29 15.07 -1.49
N ASP A 10 3.15 15.38 -2.45
CA ASP A 10 3.76 16.72 -2.57
C ASP A 10 2.90 17.65 -3.43
N THR A 11 2.11 17.07 -4.33
CA THR A 11 1.26 17.81 -5.28
C THR A 11 -0.24 17.58 -5.05
N ASP A 12 -0.60 16.71 -4.11
CA ASP A 12 -1.98 16.25 -3.83
C ASP A 12 -2.68 15.72 -5.09
N ARG A 13 -1.93 15.04 -5.97
CA ARG A 13 -2.44 14.50 -7.22
C ARG A 13 -2.17 13.02 -7.34
N MET A 14 -3.04 12.37 -8.07
CA MET A 14 -2.82 10.99 -8.50
C MET A 14 -2.06 10.94 -9.81
N GLU A 15 -1.04 10.14 -9.89
CA GLU A 15 -0.26 9.85 -11.08
C GLU A 15 -0.58 8.44 -11.57
N THR A 16 -0.44 8.21 -12.87
CA THR A 16 -0.66 6.89 -13.48
C THR A 16 0.60 6.44 -14.18
N TYR A 17 0.99 5.20 -13.87
CA TYR A 17 2.12 4.51 -14.49
C TYR A 17 1.67 3.18 -15.07
N TYR A 18 2.40 2.72 -16.08
CA TYR A 18 2.26 1.39 -16.66
C TYR A 18 3.60 0.69 -16.58
N ARG A 19 3.65 -0.48 -15.95
CA ARG A 19 4.89 -1.22 -15.70
C ARG A 19 4.71 -2.72 -15.92
N GLY A 20 5.76 -3.36 -16.43
CA GLY A 20 5.88 -4.81 -16.46
C GLY A 20 6.17 -5.40 -15.08
N GLU A 21 5.91 -6.69 -14.90
CA GLU A 21 6.09 -7.38 -13.60
C GLU A 21 7.53 -7.31 -13.06
N ASN A 22 8.53 -7.25 -13.94
CA ASN A 22 9.95 -7.22 -13.57
C ASN A 22 10.51 -5.80 -13.44
N GLU A 23 9.73 -4.78 -13.80
CA GLU A 23 10.14 -3.38 -13.66
C GLU A 23 9.96 -2.93 -12.20
N ALA A 24 10.73 -1.89 -11.83
CA ALA A 24 10.59 -1.25 -10.53
C ALA A 24 9.21 -0.60 -10.37
N MET A 25 8.68 -0.63 -9.16
CA MET A 25 7.55 0.22 -8.78
C MET A 25 7.92 1.70 -9.01
N PRO A 26 6.94 2.57 -9.33
CA PRO A 26 7.20 4.01 -9.44
C PRO A 26 7.91 4.55 -8.19
N TYR A 27 8.81 5.51 -8.36
CA TYR A 27 9.62 6.12 -7.30
C TYR A 27 10.62 5.19 -6.59
N ILE A 28 10.73 3.93 -7.00
CA ILE A 28 11.73 3.00 -6.47
C ILE A 28 13.06 3.19 -7.20
N THR A 29 14.13 3.30 -6.42
CA THR A 29 15.51 3.40 -6.91
C THR A 29 16.16 2.00 -6.97
N ASN A 30 17.08 1.83 -7.92
CA ASN A 30 17.90 0.61 -8.03
C ASN A 30 17.10 -0.70 -8.12
N ASN A 31 15.89 -0.65 -8.62
CA ASN A 31 15.01 -1.82 -8.82
C ASN A 31 14.85 -2.69 -7.55
N THR A 32 14.82 -2.06 -6.38
CA THR A 32 14.78 -2.74 -5.08
C THR A 32 13.40 -3.25 -4.66
N LEU A 33 12.37 -2.87 -5.40
CA LEU A 33 10.99 -3.37 -5.28
C LEU A 33 10.37 -3.42 -6.67
N ARG A 34 10.08 -4.61 -7.15
CA ARG A 34 9.46 -4.83 -8.47
C ARG A 34 7.94 -4.88 -8.36
N VAL A 35 7.26 -4.66 -9.49
CA VAL A 35 5.79 -4.73 -9.57
C VAL A 35 5.27 -6.06 -9.04
N ARG A 36 5.87 -7.19 -9.46
CA ARG A 36 5.46 -8.53 -9.01
C ARG A 36 5.60 -8.73 -7.49
N GLU A 37 6.63 -8.13 -6.87
CA GLU A 37 6.87 -8.22 -5.43
C GLU A 37 5.84 -7.39 -4.66
N PHE A 38 5.50 -6.20 -5.17
CA PHE A 38 4.46 -5.36 -4.59
C PHE A 38 3.07 -5.95 -4.79
N ARG A 39 2.75 -6.47 -5.98
CA ARG A 39 1.49 -7.14 -6.27
C ARG A 39 1.28 -8.39 -5.41
N GLY A 40 2.33 -9.20 -5.19
CA GLY A 40 2.25 -10.47 -4.50
C GLY A 40 1.23 -11.40 -5.15
N SER A 41 0.34 -11.96 -4.33
CA SER A 41 -0.74 -12.88 -4.78
C SER A 41 -2.01 -12.18 -5.29
N SER A 42 -2.06 -10.84 -5.31
CA SER A 42 -3.23 -10.13 -5.83
C SER A 42 -3.43 -10.39 -7.33
N ARG A 43 -4.69 -10.58 -7.72
CA ARG A 43 -5.09 -10.77 -9.13
C ARG A 43 -5.37 -9.45 -9.85
N SER A 44 -5.24 -8.32 -9.14
CA SER A 44 -5.54 -7.01 -9.72
C SER A 44 -4.52 -6.61 -10.80
N ASN A 45 -5.02 -6.10 -11.91
CA ASN A 45 -4.21 -5.42 -12.93
C ASN A 45 -4.03 -3.93 -12.64
N ILE A 46 -4.72 -3.42 -11.61
CA ILE A 46 -4.61 -2.05 -11.15
C ILE A 46 -4.11 -2.08 -9.71
N LEU A 47 -2.97 -1.47 -9.47
CA LEU A 47 -2.36 -1.33 -8.15
C LEU A 47 -2.41 0.13 -7.74
N TRP A 48 -2.42 0.40 -6.44
CA TRP A 48 -2.34 1.77 -5.93
C TRP A 48 -1.42 1.84 -4.71
N THR A 49 -0.81 3.00 -4.53
CA THR A 49 0.09 3.30 -3.43
C THR A 49 0.29 4.82 -3.30
N THR A 50 1.25 5.25 -2.47
CA THR A 50 1.66 6.65 -2.37
C THR A 50 3.14 6.83 -2.69
N LYS A 51 3.51 8.01 -3.21
CA LYS A 51 4.91 8.40 -3.40
C LYS A 51 5.70 8.27 -2.10
N ARG A 52 5.13 8.76 -1.00
CA ARG A 52 5.74 8.71 0.33
C ARG A 52 6.05 7.29 0.79
N THR A 53 5.17 6.32 0.51
CA THR A 53 5.40 4.90 0.81
C THR A 53 6.60 4.35 0.04
N MET A 54 6.70 4.64 -1.25
CA MET A 54 7.79 4.18 -2.10
C MET A 54 9.13 4.82 -1.69
N GLN A 55 9.13 6.10 -1.35
CA GLN A 55 10.32 6.76 -0.81
C GLN A 55 10.75 6.19 0.56
N SER A 56 9.78 5.87 1.42
CA SER A 56 10.06 5.19 2.70
C SER A 56 10.70 3.82 2.48
N TRP A 57 10.26 3.07 1.47
CA TRP A 57 10.90 1.81 1.09
C TRP A 57 12.37 2.02 0.69
N ASN A 58 12.67 3.01 -0.16
CA ASN A 58 14.06 3.30 -0.55
C ASN A 58 14.94 3.58 0.67
N SER A 59 14.44 4.42 1.59
CA SER A 59 15.16 4.74 2.83
C SER A 59 15.37 3.51 3.71
N GLN A 60 14.35 2.66 3.86
CA GLN A 60 14.45 1.42 4.63
C GLN A 60 15.47 0.44 4.00
N ARG A 61 15.46 0.31 2.68
CA ARG A 61 16.41 -0.52 1.94
C ARG A 61 17.85 -0.02 2.11
N TYR A 62 18.03 1.30 2.08
CA TYR A 62 19.33 1.91 2.31
C TYR A 62 19.84 1.64 3.73
N ILE A 63 19.03 1.89 4.76
CA ILE A 63 19.42 1.69 6.17
C ILE A 63 19.69 0.22 6.47
N PHE A 64 18.88 -0.69 5.98
CA PHE A 64 19.09 -2.13 6.19
C PHE A 64 20.32 -2.68 5.45
N GLY A 65 20.72 -2.03 4.35
CA GLY A 65 21.94 -2.30 3.60
C GLY A 65 21.99 -3.64 2.84
N SER A 66 20.86 -4.36 2.76
CA SER A 66 20.77 -5.66 2.07
C SER A 66 19.36 -5.90 1.52
N PRO A 67 19.18 -6.90 0.61
CA PRO A 67 17.86 -7.25 0.09
C PRO A 67 16.86 -7.53 1.21
N ILE A 68 15.63 -6.98 1.06
CA ILE A 68 14.51 -7.21 1.95
C ILE A 68 13.50 -8.10 1.19
N PRO A 69 13.35 -9.38 1.56
CA PRO A 69 12.34 -10.23 0.96
C PRO A 69 10.94 -9.72 1.29
N VAL A 70 10.12 -9.50 0.26
CA VAL A 70 8.71 -9.09 0.42
C VAL A 70 7.84 -10.34 0.42
N GLY A 71 7.16 -10.59 1.51
CA GLY A 71 6.17 -11.64 1.60
C GLY A 71 4.79 -11.15 1.20
N PHE A 72 4.48 -9.90 1.58
CA PHE A 72 3.19 -9.32 1.31
C PHE A 72 3.25 -7.78 1.26
N ALA A 73 2.60 -7.16 0.29
CA ALA A 73 2.51 -5.70 0.22
C ALA A 73 1.11 -5.21 -0.16
N PHE A 74 0.59 -5.59 -1.32
CA PHE A 74 -0.69 -5.11 -1.85
C PHE A 74 -1.76 -6.21 -1.90
N LYS A 75 -3.01 -5.83 -1.59
CA LYS A 75 -4.19 -6.68 -1.79
C LYS A 75 -5.46 -5.85 -1.94
N ARG A 76 -6.47 -6.42 -2.59
CA ARG A 76 -7.82 -5.84 -2.61
C ARG A 76 -8.63 -6.40 -1.44
N PRO A 77 -9.59 -5.64 -0.86
CA PRO A 77 -10.39 -6.10 0.28
C PRO A 77 -11.04 -7.47 0.06
N TYR A 78 -11.60 -7.70 -1.13
CA TYR A 78 -12.30 -8.95 -1.46
C TYR A 78 -11.39 -10.15 -1.77
N GLU A 79 -10.10 -9.97 -1.77
CA GLU A 79 -9.14 -11.08 -1.89
C GLU A 79 -8.88 -11.78 -0.55
N GLY A 80 -9.39 -11.21 0.54
CA GLY A 80 -9.38 -11.79 1.89
C GLY A 80 -8.00 -11.83 2.56
N GLY A 81 -7.95 -12.34 3.77
CA GLY A 81 -6.72 -12.62 4.51
C GLY A 81 -6.20 -11.51 5.42
N HIS A 82 -6.86 -10.35 5.48
CA HIS A 82 -6.55 -9.23 6.39
C HIS A 82 -7.82 -8.66 7.02
N GLY A 83 -7.66 -7.91 8.11
CA GLY A 83 -8.76 -7.17 8.73
C GLY A 83 -9.31 -6.05 7.83
N ASN A 84 -10.55 -5.65 8.07
CA ASN A 84 -11.32 -4.73 7.20
C ASN A 84 -10.65 -3.39 6.89
N LEU A 85 -9.76 -2.89 7.77
CA LEU A 85 -9.05 -1.62 7.60
C LEU A 85 -7.54 -1.83 7.43
N SER A 86 -7.15 -2.97 6.84
CA SER A 86 -5.74 -3.29 6.60
C SER A 86 -5.06 -2.27 5.70
N GLN A 87 -3.89 -1.79 6.09
CA GLN A 87 -3.09 -0.86 5.32
C GLN A 87 -2.51 -1.49 4.02
N HIS A 88 -2.54 -2.80 3.90
CA HIS A 88 -2.25 -3.50 2.65
C HIS A 88 -3.27 -3.18 1.56
N TYR A 89 -4.55 -2.99 1.92
CA TYR A 89 -5.60 -2.56 0.99
C TYR A 89 -5.38 -1.12 0.50
N ALA A 90 -4.73 -0.30 1.32
CA ALA A 90 -4.34 1.05 0.92
C ALA A 90 -3.04 1.09 0.09
N GLY A 91 -2.34 -0.04 -0.05
CA GLY A 91 -1.06 -0.14 -0.74
C GLY A 91 0.07 0.61 -0.03
N VAL A 92 0.01 0.72 1.30
CA VAL A 92 0.99 1.47 2.09
C VAL A 92 1.68 0.64 3.17
N ALA A 93 1.47 -0.67 3.18
CA ALA A 93 2.02 -1.61 4.15
C ALA A 93 2.88 -2.70 3.49
N PHE A 94 3.78 -3.25 4.27
CA PHE A 94 4.66 -4.35 3.88
C PHE A 94 4.80 -5.35 5.03
N ASP A 95 4.65 -6.63 4.70
CA ASP A 95 5.09 -7.76 5.50
C ASP A 95 6.34 -8.35 4.85
N VAL A 96 7.46 -8.28 5.53
CA VAL A 96 8.77 -8.56 4.96
C VAL A 96 9.62 -9.46 5.84
N GLY A 97 10.65 -10.04 5.26
CA GLY A 97 11.68 -10.74 6.02
C GLY A 97 11.29 -12.15 6.45
N GLN A 98 10.23 -12.76 5.89
CA GLN A 98 9.78 -14.11 6.23
C GLN A 98 10.88 -15.17 6.02
N THR A 99 11.71 -14.99 4.99
CA THR A 99 12.81 -15.90 4.64
C THR A 99 14.15 -15.54 5.27
N LEU A 100 14.19 -14.43 6.03
CA LEU A 100 15.43 -14.04 6.73
C LEU A 100 15.64 -14.89 7.99
N PRO A 101 16.89 -15.20 8.34
CA PRO A 101 17.21 -15.73 9.67
C PRO A 101 16.73 -14.80 10.79
N ASN A 102 16.41 -15.35 11.96
CA ASN A 102 15.83 -14.58 13.08
C ASN A 102 16.65 -13.36 13.48
N ASN A 103 17.97 -13.47 13.55
CA ASN A 103 18.86 -12.35 13.89
C ASN A 103 18.79 -11.24 12.83
N ARG A 104 18.70 -11.57 11.54
CA ARG A 104 18.57 -10.59 10.46
C ARG A 104 17.18 -9.96 10.45
N ARG A 105 16.14 -10.73 10.73
CA ARG A 105 14.76 -10.22 10.86
C ARG A 105 14.66 -9.23 12.04
N LEU A 106 15.28 -9.55 13.17
CA LEU A 106 15.36 -8.63 14.32
C LEU A 106 16.13 -7.34 13.97
N GLN A 107 17.23 -7.43 13.22
CA GLN A 107 17.94 -6.24 12.72
C GLN A 107 17.07 -5.40 11.79
N LEU A 108 16.29 -6.03 10.91
CA LEU A 108 15.34 -5.33 10.04
C LEU A 108 14.27 -4.62 10.86
N TRP A 109 13.67 -5.30 11.83
CA TRP A 109 12.70 -4.71 12.74
C TRP A 109 13.28 -3.52 13.51
N ASN A 110 14.45 -3.67 14.13
CA ASN A 110 15.13 -2.59 14.86
C ASN A 110 15.39 -1.39 13.95
N SER A 111 15.85 -1.63 12.72
CA SER A 111 16.12 -0.54 11.76
C SER A 111 14.83 0.18 11.34
N ALA A 112 13.73 -0.53 11.16
CA ALA A 112 12.45 0.08 10.83
C ALA A 112 11.87 0.85 12.02
N ASN A 113 11.86 0.24 13.21
CA ASN A 113 11.30 0.82 14.44
C ASN A 113 12.02 2.10 14.89
N ASN A 114 13.33 2.14 14.76
CA ASN A 114 14.16 3.26 15.24
C ASN A 114 14.38 4.35 14.19
N SER A 115 14.00 4.12 12.93
CA SER A 115 14.29 5.05 11.84
C SER A 115 13.38 6.28 11.79
N GLY A 116 12.17 6.19 12.35
CA GLY A 116 11.13 7.21 12.17
C GLY A 116 10.58 7.31 10.74
N ILE A 117 10.99 6.41 9.83
CA ILE A 117 10.57 6.41 8.44
C ILE A 117 9.10 6.00 8.31
N TRP A 118 8.69 4.97 9.05
CA TRP A 118 7.36 4.39 9.02
C TRP A 118 6.41 5.09 9.98
N ALA A 119 5.14 5.14 9.66
CA ALA A 119 4.11 5.67 10.55
C ALA A 119 3.76 4.65 11.64
N TYR A 120 3.90 3.36 11.32
CA TYR A 120 3.71 2.26 12.24
C TYR A 120 4.69 1.13 11.92
N VAL A 121 5.25 0.53 12.95
CA VAL A 121 6.00 -0.73 12.91
C VAL A 121 5.38 -1.63 13.96
N GLU A 122 4.91 -2.80 13.55
CA GLU A 122 4.25 -3.71 14.46
C GLU A 122 5.25 -4.32 15.44
N PRO A 123 4.89 -4.44 16.74
CA PRO A 123 5.76 -5.09 17.72
C PRO A 123 6.16 -6.49 17.27
N ILE A 124 7.45 -6.79 17.33
CA ILE A 124 8.02 -8.07 16.86
C ILE A 124 7.41 -9.28 17.57
N SER A 125 6.88 -9.09 18.78
CA SER A 125 6.18 -10.13 19.54
C SER A 125 4.85 -10.56 18.90
N LEU A 126 4.23 -9.69 18.11
CA LEU A 126 2.99 -9.98 17.40
C LEU A 126 3.25 -10.60 16.01
N THR A 127 4.43 -10.34 15.44
CA THR A 127 4.82 -10.86 14.13
C THR A 127 6.18 -11.56 14.18
N PRO A 128 6.32 -12.67 14.94
CA PRO A 128 7.63 -13.28 15.21
C PRO A 128 8.31 -13.87 13.96
N THR A 129 7.54 -14.10 12.89
CA THR A 129 8.03 -14.71 11.64
C THR A 129 8.19 -13.75 10.48
N TRP A 130 7.76 -12.48 10.64
CA TRP A 130 7.95 -11.40 9.66
C TRP A 130 8.09 -10.07 10.36
N VAL A 131 8.31 -9.00 9.61
CA VAL A 131 8.27 -7.62 10.08
C VAL A 131 7.17 -6.89 9.33
N HIS A 132 6.22 -6.32 10.05
CA HIS A 132 5.21 -5.43 9.48
C HIS A 132 5.57 -3.98 9.73
N PHE A 133 5.51 -3.18 8.67
CA PHE A 133 5.58 -1.72 8.77
C PHE A 133 4.71 -1.05 7.70
N ASP A 134 4.18 0.13 8.02
CA ASP A 134 3.34 0.86 7.09
C ASP A 134 3.49 2.38 7.18
N LYS A 135 3.02 3.04 6.12
CA LYS A 135 2.98 4.49 5.97
C LYS A 135 1.54 5.01 5.99
N ARG A 136 0.73 4.50 6.94
CA ARG A 136 -0.67 4.89 7.11
C ARG A 136 -0.86 6.40 7.26
N PHE A 137 -2.05 6.88 6.96
CA PHE A 137 -2.42 8.26 7.19
C PHE A 137 -2.63 8.51 8.69
N GLY A 138 -1.95 9.53 9.22
CA GLY A 138 -2.04 9.89 10.63
C GLY A 138 -1.19 9.02 11.57
N LYS A 139 -1.25 9.32 12.87
CA LYS A 139 -0.61 8.51 13.89
C LYS A 139 -1.44 7.25 14.14
N PRO A 140 -0.80 6.12 14.47
CA PRO A 140 -1.52 4.95 14.89
C PRO A 140 -2.28 5.31 16.18
N SER A 141 -3.52 5.61 16.07
CA SER A 141 -4.39 5.43 17.21
C SER A 141 -4.71 3.96 17.21
N CYS A 142 -3.97 3.16 17.96
CA CYS A 142 -4.37 1.82 18.42
C CYS A 142 -5.43 1.15 17.53
N SER A 143 -6.08 0.13 17.89
CA SER A 143 -7.10 -0.64 17.19
C SER A 143 -7.97 0.07 16.11
N THR A 144 -7.93 1.38 16.01
CA THR A 144 -8.71 2.20 15.07
C THR A 144 -7.87 2.95 14.05
N GLY A 145 -6.65 2.50 13.74
CA GLY A 145 -5.84 3.07 12.65
C GLY A 145 -6.57 3.06 11.31
N GLY A 146 -7.80 3.62 11.35
CA GLY A 146 -8.75 3.67 10.26
C GLY A 146 -8.25 4.48 9.09
N TYR A 147 -8.94 4.31 7.98
CA TYR A 147 -8.72 5.12 6.81
C TYR A 147 -9.20 6.57 7.05
N PRO A 148 -8.60 7.55 6.38
CA PRO A 148 -9.11 8.91 6.41
C PRO A 148 -10.53 8.96 5.85
N ILE A 149 -11.32 9.93 6.30
CA ILE A 149 -12.65 10.14 5.75
C ILE A 149 -12.54 10.57 4.30
N VAL A 150 -13.20 9.82 3.41
CA VAL A 150 -13.31 10.13 1.99
C VAL A 150 -14.59 10.90 1.75
N ARG A 151 -14.50 12.05 1.07
CA ARG A 151 -15.62 12.94 0.73
C ARG A 151 -15.61 13.23 -0.76
N ARG A 152 -16.71 13.78 -1.27
CA ARG A 152 -16.77 14.28 -2.65
C ARG A 152 -15.60 15.24 -2.91
N GLY A 153 -14.85 15.02 -3.97
CA GLY A 153 -13.64 15.78 -4.30
C GLY A 153 -12.35 15.26 -3.66
N SER A 154 -12.41 14.25 -2.77
CA SER A 154 -11.20 13.62 -2.24
C SER A 154 -10.42 12.93 -3.35
N VAL A 155 -9.10 13.07 -3.31
CA VAL A 155 -8.15 12.39 -4.21
C VAL A 155 -7.12 11.69 -3.34
N SER A 156 -7.06 10.36 -3.38
CA SER A 156 -6.08 9.59 -2.62
C SER A 156 -6.11 8.10 -2.99
N ASN A 157 -5.12 7.35 -2.52
CA ASN A 157 -5.12 5.89 -2.60
C ASN A 157 -6.28 5.25 -1.82
N TYR A 158 -6.81 5.91 -0.80
CA TYR A 158 -8.00 5.45 -0.06
C TYR A 158 -9.30 5.60 -0.87
N VAL A 159 -9.35 6.56 -1.79
CA VAL A 159 -10.46 6.65 -2.77
C VAL A 159 -10.46 5.43 -3.68
N CYS A 160 -9.28 4.94 -4.07
CA CYS A 160 -9.17 3.72 -4.89
C CYS A 160 -9.79 2.50 -4.17
N ILE A 161 -9.62 2.38 -2.84
CA ILE A 161 -10.26 1.30 -2.06
C ILE A 161 -11.78 1.43 -2.16
N ALA A 162 -12.33 2.61 -1.87
CA ALA A 162 -13.77 2.82 -1.88
C ALA A 162 -14.38 2.58 -3.28
N GLN A 163 -13.70 3.01 -4.34
CA GLN A 163 -14.13 2.76 -5.71
C GLN A 163 -14.07 1.27 -6.07
N ASP A 164 -13.01 0.58 -5.66
CA ASP A 164 -12.86 -0.86 -5.90
C ASP A 164 -13.93 -1.67 -5.18
N ASP A 165 -14.24 -1.31 -3.94
CA ASP A 165 -15.28 -1.94 -3.14
C ASP A 165 -16.66 -1.73 -3.79
N LEU A 166 -17.00 -0.49 -4.14
CA LEU A 166 -18.25 -0.17 -4.79
C LEU A 166 -18.41 -0.90 -6.13
N ASN A 167 -17.37 -0.91 -6.96
CA ASN A 167 -17.40 -1.63 -8.25
C ASN A 167 -17.60 -3.13 -8.04
N THR A 168 -16.99 -3.72 -7.01
CA THR A 168 -17.14 -5.15 -6.70
C THR A 168 -18.55 -5.47 -6.20
N LEU A 169 -19.21 -4.53 -5.52
CA LEU A 169 -20.62 -4.64 -5.10
C LEU A 169 -21.62 -4.35 -6.25
N GLY A 170 -21.14 -4.06 -7.46
CA GLY A 170 -21.98 -3.80 -8.62
C GLY A 170 -22.37 -2.33 -8.81
N PHE A 171 -21.85 -1.42 -7.99
CA PHE A 171 -22.05 0.02 -8.19
C PHE A 171 -20.99 0.56 -9.15
N SER A 172 -21.40 1.12 -10.27
CA SER A 172 -20.46 1.74 -11.21
C SER A 172 -19.94 3.06 -10.66
N THR A 173 -18.63 3.16 -10.46
CA THR A 173 -17.95 4.40 -10.07
C THR A 173 -17.30 5.10 -11.27
N GLY A 174 -17.50 4.62 -12.49
CA GLY A 174 -16.80 5.12 -13.68
C GLY A 174 -15.39 4.57 -13.86
N GLY A 175 -14.97 3.66 -12.98
CA GLY A 175 -13.65 3.06 -12.92
C GLY A 175 -12.84 3.53 -11.70
N LEU A 176 -11.61 3.04 -11.58
CA LEU A 176 -10.65 3.55 -10.60
C LEU A 176 -9.99 4.80 -11.19
N ASP A 177 -10.66 5.94 -11.04
CA ASP A 177 -10.23 7.23 -11.60
C ASP A 177 -9.65 8.18 -10.55
N ARG A 178 -9.65 7.75 -9.28
CA ARG A 178 -8.97 8.46 -8.18
C ARG A 178 -9.72 9.67 -7.62
N SER A 179 -10.87 10.04 -8.22
CA SER A 179 -11.68 11.17 -7.77
C SER A 179 -13.02 10.65 -7.26
N PHE A 180 -13.39 11.02 -6.06
CA PHE A 180 -14.66 10.60 -5.49
C PHE A 180 -15.80 11.49 -6.02
N TRP A 181 -16.31 11.14 -7.21
CA TRP A 181 -17.47 11.78 -7.82
C TRP A 181 -18.61 10.77 -7.88
N PHE A 182 -19.71 11.03 -7.17
CA PHE A 182 -20.96 10.37 -7.46
C PHE A 182 -21.58 11.03 -8.69
N SER A 183 -21.57 10.35 -9.82
CA SER A 183 -22.55 10.65 -10.84
C SER A 183 -23.88 10.04 -10.35
N TYR A 184 -24.84 10.87 -9.99
CA TYR A 184 -26.21 10.41 -9.87
C TYR A 184 -26.65 9.93 -11.26
N ALA A 185 -26.67 8.62 -11.47
CA ALA A 185 -27.54 8.08 -12.49
C ALA A 185 -28.96 8.45 -12.02
N LYS A 186 -29.61 9.37 -12.69
CA LYS A 186 -31.03 9.60 -12.51
C LYS A 186 -31.71 8.25 -12.73
N CYS A 187 -32.23 7.63 -11.67
CA CYS A 187 -33.26 6.63 -11.81
C CYS A 187 -34.44 7.35 -12.48
N SER A 188 -34.60 7.18 -13.78
CA SER A 188 -35.83 7.49 -14.46
C SER A 188 -36.85 6.42 -14.04
N TYR A 189 -37.81 6.83 -13.25
CA TYR A 189 -39.05 6.07 -13.00
C TYR A 189 -39.88 5.98 -14.26
#